data_cf89d11c22732e6b9d78057d898305d3
#
_entry.id   cf89d11c22732e6b9d78057d898305d3
#
_cell.length_a   1.000
_cell.length_b   1.000
_cell.length_c   1.000
_cell.angle_alpha   90.00
_cell.angle_beta   90.00
_cell.angle_gamma   90.00
#
_symmetry.space_group_name_H-M   'P 1'
#
loop_
_entity.id
_entity.type
_entity.pdbx_description
1 polymer ?
#
loop_
_entity_poly.entity_id
_entity_poly.type
_entity_poly.pdbx_seq_one_letter_code
_entity_poly.pdbx_strand_id
1 'polypeptide(L)'
;QMVNEMLTDSMYEKVPLIRKKLVQMRDIERLCRQIVMRKIYPSSIYYLYQSIALTIGIYNDMSSNLKLKQYLSSSETDISASCSEIIKFIDSVLWIDKCKSVSSMNVFDECIIKPGFDQDLDNLIETSRQNIDLFHYIYTTLNDSVKKQDKKEGTNIEYVKIHTTEKSGTSLQITKKRGLLLKSFISSMGDEYISGLNETRWRDIRLSSASN
;
A
#
# COMPACT_ATOMS: atom_id res chain seq x y z
N GLN A 1 -31.76 30.14 18.60
CA GLN A 1 -30.86 30.19 19.75
C GLN A 1 -29.42 29.82 19.37
N MET A 2 -29.16 28.64 18.81
CA MET A 2 -27.81 28.19 18.40
C MET A 2 -27.10 29.18 17.42
N VAL A 3 -27.81 29.67 16.43
CA VAL A 3 -27.27 30.64 15.47
C VAL A 3 -26.85 31.95 16.15
N ASN A 4 -27.66 32.44 17.09
CA ASN A 4 -27.34 33.67 17.83
C ASN A 4 -26.09 33.49 18.71
N GLU A 5 -25.88 32.31 19.30
CA GLU A 5 -24.65 32.01 20.05
C GLU A 5 -23.42 31.93 19.16
N MET A 6 -23.54 31.43 17.95
CA MET A 6 -22.45 31.39 16.96
C MET A 6 -22.07 32.80 16.45
N LEU A 7 -22.97 33.78 16.59
CA LEU A 7 -22.71 35.18 16.20
C LEU A 7 -22.17 36.04 17.34
N THR A 8 -21.92 35.44 18.53
CA THR A 8 -21.30 36.15 19.66
C THR A 8 -19.82 36.39 19.38
N ASP A 9 -19.27 37.47 19.97
CA ASP A 9 -17.86 37.87 19.81
C ASP A 9 -16.89 36.72 20.15
N SER A 10 -17.22 35.90 21.16
CA SER A 10 -16.44 34.75 21.58
C SER A 10 -16.32 33.63 20.54
N MET A 11 -17.27 33.56 19.57
CA MET A 11 -17.32 32.55 18.51
C MET A 11 -17.01 33.13 17.13
N TYR A 12 -16.97 34.45 16.99
CA TYR A 12 -16.83 35.13 15.71
C TYR A 12 -15.61 34.65 14.91
N GLU A 13 -14.47 34.50 15.54
CA GLU A 13 -13.25 34.02 14.91
C GLU A 13 -13.30 32.50 14.61
N LYS A 14 -14.07 31.72 15.38
CA LYS A 14 -14.17 30.26 15.25
C LYS A 14 -15.13 29.83 14.14
N VAL A 15 -16.16 30.60 13.86
CA VAL A 15 -17.16 30.25 12.84
C VAL A 15 -16.55 30.05 11.44
N PRO A 16 -15.63 30.90 10.93
CA PRO A 16 -14.98 30.64 9.65
C PRO A 16 -14.16 29.35 9.66
N LEU A 17 -13.49 29.02 10.77
CA LEU A 17 -12.71 27.79 10.91
C LEU A 17 -13.62 26.54 10.90
N ILE A 18 -14.74 26.59 11.63
CA ILE A 18 -15.74 25.53 11.64
C ILE A 18 -16.31 25.32 10.21
N ARG A 19 -16.65 26.40 9.51
CA ARG A 19 -17.12 26.32 8.11
C ARG A 19 -16.08 25.65 7.21
N LYS A 20 -14.81 26.02 7.33
CA LYS A 20 -13.72 25.43 6.58
C LYS A 20 -13.60 23.93 6.84
N LYS A 21 -13.72 23.49 8.09
CA LYS A 21 -13.74 22.08 8.46
C LYS A 21 -14.93 21.35 7.88
N LEU A 22 -16.14 21.92 7.97
CA LEU A 22 -17.37 21.32 7.43
C LEU A 22 -17.31 21.13 5.92
N VAL A 23 -16.75 22.06 5.16
CA VAL A 23 -16.58 21.93 3.70
C VAL A 23 -15.65 20.77 3.32
N GLN A 24 -14.70 20.43 4.17
CA GLN A 24 -13.75 19.33 3.95
C GLN A 24 -14.31 17.96 4.33
N MET A 25 -15.37 17.92 5.12
CA MET A 25 -16.00 16.66 5.53
C MET A 25 -16.68 15.97 4.36
N ARG A 26 -16.53 14.66 4.33
CA ARG A 26 -17.27 13.81 3.40
C ARG A 26 -18.53 13.27 4.05
N ASP A 27 -19.43 12.77 3.25
CA ASP A 27 -20.65 12.09 3.70
C ASP A 27 -20.30 10.81 4.46
N ILE A 28 -20.23 10.94 5.80
CA ILE A 28 -19.85 9.85 6.71
C ILE A 28 -20.86 8.70 6.62
N GLU A 29 -22.14 8.99 6.52
CA GLU A 29 -23.20 7.97 6.45
C GLU A 29 -23.03 7.11 5.19
N ARG A 30 -22.75 7.72 4.05
CA ARG A 30 -22.47 7.00 2.81
C ARG A 30 -21.22 6.14 2.93
N LEU A 31 -20.16 6.64 3.56
CA LEU A 31 -18.92 5.89 3.77
C LEU A 31 -19.15 4.70 4.71
N CYS A 32 -19.90 4.89 5.80
CA CYS A 32 -20.28 3.79 6.71
C CYS A 32 -21.10 2.73 5.99
N ARG A 33 -22.06 3.12 5.15
CA ARG A 33 -22.80 2.16 4.31
C ARG A 33 -21.90 1.34 3.39
N GLN A 34 -20.86 1.95 2.81
CA GLN A 34 -19.88 1.22 1.99
C GLN A 34 -19.09 0.18 2.80
N ILE A 35 -18.77 0.48 4.07
CA ILE A 35 -18.14 -0.50 4.99
C ILE A 35 -19.07 -1.68 5.22
N VAL A 36 -20.32 -1.43 5.61
CA VAL A 36 -21.31 -2.49 5.87
C VAL A 36 -21.50 -3.38 4.64
N MET A 37 -21.51 -2.78 3.44
CA MET A 37 -21.62 -3.51 2.18
C MET A 37 -20.31 -4.19 1.73
N ARG A 38 -19.21 -4.03 2.46
CA ARG A 38 -17.86 -4.53 2.10
C ARG A 38 -17.39 -4.04 0.72
N LYS A 39 -17.71 -2.80 0.37
CA LYS A 39 -17.40 -2.17 -0.92
C LYS A 39 -16.64 -0.85 -0.77
N ILE A 40 -16.02 -0.63 0.39
CA ILE A 40 -15.26 0.59 0.64
C ILE A 40 -13.85 0.46 0.05
N TYR A 41 -13.41 1.51 -0.65
CA TYR A 41 -12.02 1.61 -1.13
C TYR A 41 -11.10 2.14 -0.03
N PRO A 42 -9.80 1.80 -0.04
CA PRO A 42 -8.85 2.35 0.91
C PRO A 42 -8.83 3.88 0.95
N SER A 43 -8.89 4.55 -0.21
CA SER A 43 -9.00 6.01 -0.29
C SER A 43 -10.27 6.54 0.40
N SER A 44 -11.36 5.80 0.37
CA SER A 44 -12.59 6.17 1.07
C SER A 44 -12.45 6.03 2.59
N ILE A 45 -11.67 5.05 3.08
CA ILE A 45 -11.32 4.91 4.51
C ILE A 45 -10.47 6.11 4.95
N TYR A 46 -9.52 6.56 4.12
CA TYR A 46 -8.74 7.78 4.38
C TYR A 46 -9.65 9.00 4.55
N TYR A 47 -10.64 9.19 3.67
CA TYR A 47 -11.59 10.31 3.79
C TYR A 47 -12.53 10.16 4.99
N LEU A 48 -12.91 8.94 5.37
CA LEU A 48 -13.66 8.69 6.60
C LEU A 48 -12.85 9.09 7.83
N TYR A 49 -11.61 8.62 7.91
CA TYR A 49 -10.66 8.98 8.96
C TYR A 49 -10.53 10.50 9.11
N GLN A 50 -10.29 11.22 8.00
CA GLN A 50 -10.21 12.67 8.02
C GLN A 50 -11.51 13.33 8.49
N SER A 51 -12.67 12.84 8.04
CA SER A 51 -13.96 13.39 8.44
C SER A 51 -14.22 13.21 9.94
N ILE A 52 -13.83 12.06 10.51
CA ILE A 52 -13.93 11.79 11.95
C ILE A 52 -12.98 12.73 12.73
N ALA A 53 -11.75 12.91 12.27
CA ALA A 53 -10.81 13.84 12.90
C ALA A 53 -11.31 15.29 12.88
N LEU A 54 -11.92 15.72 11.76
CA LEU A 54 -12.57 17.04 11.65
C LEU A 54 -13.76 17.16 12.61
N THR A 55 -14.54 16.08 12.81
CA THR A 55 -15.65 16.06 13.78
C THR A 55 -15.16 16.35 15.20
N ILE A 56 -14.06 15.71 15.64
CA ILE A 56 -13.46 15.99 16.94
C ILE A 56 -13.04 17.46 17.03
N GLY A 57 -12.40 17.98 15.97
CA GLY A 57 -11.96 19.37 15.94
C GLY A 57 -13.14 20.36 16.00
N ILE A 58 -14.26 20.08 15.34
CA ILE A 58 -15.47 20.92 15.40
C ILE A 58 -16.11 20.82 16.79
N TYR A 59 -16.20 19.61 17.35
CA TYR A 59 -16.74 19.37 18.68
C TYR A 59 -15.95 20.18 19.73
N ASN A 60 -14.63 20.16 19.68
CA ASN A 60 -13.77 20.92 20.60
C ASN A 60 -13.96 22.43 20.46
N ASP A 61 -14.03 22.95 19.21
CA ASP A 61 -14.28 24.36 18.96
C ASP A 61 -15.63 24.83 19.52
N MET A 62 -16.67 24.00 19.35
CA MET A 62 -18.01 24.31 19.86
C MET A 62 -18.12 24.15 21.37
N SER A 63 -17.48 23.14 21.95
CA SER A 63 -17.52 22.84 23.40
C SER A 63 -16.88 23.91 24.27
N SER A 64 -16.06 24.79 23.68
CA SER A 64 -15.51 25.96 24.37
C SER A 64 -16.55 27.00 24.78
N ASN A 65 -17.75 26.99 24.17
CA ASN A 65 -18.90 27.79 24.53
C ASN A 65 -19.91 26.94 25.31
N LEU A 66 -20.19 27.29 26.56
CA LEU A 66 -21.04 26.50 27.45
C LEU A 66 -22.45 26.30 26.93
N LYS A 67 -23.03 27.28 26.23
CA LYS A 67 -24.37 27.19 25.65
C LYS A 67 -24.37 26.25 24.44
N LEU A 68 -23.36 26.35 23.56
CA LEU A 68 -23.23 25.44 22.42
C LEU A 68 -22.97 24.01 22.89
N LYS A 69 -22.20 23.82 23.94
CA LYS A 69 -21.97 22.51 24.56
C LYS A 69 -23.28 21.81 24.95
N GLN A 70 -24.29 22.54 25.44
CA GLN A 70 -25.59 21.97 25.80
C GLN A 70 -26.32 21.38 24.60
N TYR A 71 -26.16 21.92 23.40
CA TYR A 71 -26.73 21.36 22.16
C TYR A 71 -25.98 20.11 21.67
N LEU A 72 -24.70 19.96 22.03
CA LEU A 72 -23.89 18.79 21.70
C LEU A 72 -24.09 17.64 22.68
N SER A 73 -24.45 17.93 23.92
CA SER A 73 -24.60 16.97 25.03
C SER A 73 -25.92 16.20 25.04
N SER A 74 -26.70 16.28 23.97
CA SER A 74 -28.02 15.60 23.90
C SER A 74 -27.95 14.08 23.79
N SER A 75 -26.75 13.49 23.65
CA SER A 75 -26.52 12.05 23.71
C SER A 75 -25.65 11.68 24.91
N GLU A 76 -26.01 10.60 25.61
CA GLU A 76 -25.22 10.06 26.74
C GLU A 76 -23.81 9.59 26.33
N THR A 77 -23.53 9.50 25.02
CA THR A 77 -22.25 9.10 24.50
C THR A 77 -21.33 10.28 24.27
N ASP A 78 -20.12 10.24 24.80
CA ASP A 78 -19.06 11.19 24.48
C ASP A 78 -18.62 10.99 23.02
N ILE A 79 -19.12 11.87 22.15
CA ILE A 79 -18.81 11.87 20.70
C ILE A 79 -17.28 11.93 20.47
N SER A 80 -16.58 12.72 21.27
CA SER A 80 -15.12 12.86 21.14
C SER A 80 -14.39 11.56 21.50
N ALA A 81 -14.82 10.88 22.56
CA ALA A 81 -14.24 9.59 22.96
C ALA A 81 -14.50 8.52 21.91
N SER A 82 -15.74 8.38 21.44
CA SER A 82 -16.10 7.40 20.39
C SER A 82 -15.35 7.64 19.07
N CYS A 83 -15.25 8.89 18.62
CA CYS A 83 -14.48 9.23 17.45
C CYS A 83 -12.98 8.92 17.62
N SER A 84 -12.44 9.17 18.81
CA SER A 84 -11.04 8.88 19.13
C SER A 84 -10.74 7.38 19.14
N GLU A 85 -11.67 6.55 19.63
CA GLU A 85 -11.55 5.09 19.55
C GLU A 85 -11.51 4.58 18.11
N ILE A 86 -12.38 5.10 17.25
CA ILE A 86 -12.41 4.72 15.83
C ILE A 86 -11.07 5.11 15.16
N ILE A 87 -10.57 6.31 15.42
CA ILE A 87 -9.27 6.77 14.88
C ILE A 87 -8.15 5.84 15.35
N LYS A 88 -8.08 5.55 16.66
CA LYS A 88 -7.08 4.63 17.22
C LYS A 88 -7.16 3.23 16.60
N PHE A 89 -8.37 2.72 16.39
CA PHE A 89 -8.55 1.43 15.72
C PHE A 89 -8.02 1.46 14.28
N ILE A 90 -8.40 2.45 13.49
CA ILE A 90 -7.91 2.60 12.11
C ILE A 90 -6.38 2.73 12.09
N ASP A 91 -5.82 3.55 12.98
CA ASP A 91 -4.37 3.74 13.09
C ASP A 91 -3.64 2.47 13.56
N SER A 92 -4.29 1.60 14.33
CA SER A 92 -3.66 0.33 14.74
C SER A 92 -3.57 -0.68 13.59
N VAL A 93 -4.44 -0.59 12.58
CA VAL A 93 -4.57 -1.58 11.50
C VAL A 93 -3.95 -1.09 10.19
N LEU A 94 -4.10 0.21 9.86
CA LEU A 94 -3.80 0.72 8.53
C LEU A 94 -2.67 1.77 8.52
N TRP A 95 -1.88 1.75 7.45
CA TRP A 95 -1.05 2.89 7.04
C TRP A 95 -1.92 3.90 6.31
N ILE A 96 -2.57 4.80 7.06
CA ILE A 96 -3.63 5.67 6.54
C ILE A 96 -3.15 6.57 5.40
N ASP A 97 -1.90 7.03 5.42
CA ASP A 97 -1.34 7.86 4.36
C ASP A 97 -1.21 7.09 3.04
N LYS A 98 -0.87 5.80 3.10
CA LYS A 98 -0.82 4.92 1.93
C LYS A 98 -2.20 4.66 1.34
N CYS A 99 -3.24 4.65 2.17
CA CYS A 99 -4.62 4.45 1.71
C CYS A 99 -5.10 5.57 0.77
N LYS A 100 -4.57 6.79 0.90
CA LYS A 100 -5.01 7.96 0.14
C LYS A 100 -4.96 7.77 -1.39
N SER A 101 -3.93 7.13 -1.90
CA SER A 101 -3.70 6.92 -3.34
C SER A 101 -4.39 5.67 -3.89
N VAL A 102 -4.89 4.77 -3.02
CA VAL A 102 -5.45 3.49 -3.45
C VAL A 102 -6.94 3.60 -3.70
N SER A 103 -7.32 3.72 -4.96
CA SER A 103 -8.71 3.80 -5.43
C SER A 103 -9.24 2.50 -6.04
N SER A 104 -8.45 1.42 -6.02
CA SER A 104 -8.83 0.08 -6.49
C SER A 104 -8.89 -0.90 -5.33
N MET A 105 -9.71 -1.95 -5.46
CA MET A 105 -9.73 -3.07 -4.51
C MET A 105 -8.86 -4.25 -4.96
N ASN A 106 -8.40 -4.25 -6.21
CA ASN A 106 -7.76 -5.41 -6.82
C ASN A 106 -6.27 -5.23 -7.09
N VAL A 107 -5.77 -4.00 -7.03
CA VAL A 107 -4.37 -3.70 -7.33
C VAL A 107 -3.83 -2.79 -6.23
N PHE A 108 -2.82 -3.28 -5.54
CA PHE A 108 -2.09 -2.56 -4.51
C PHE A 108 -0.61 -2.62 -4.85
N ASP A 109 0.02 -1.46 -5.01
CA ASP A 109 1.47 -1.37 -5.22
C ASP A 109 2.24 -1.65 -3.92
N GLU A 110 1.62 -1.32 -2.77
CA GLU A 110 2.19 -1.53 -1.44
C GLU A 110 1.14 -2.04 -0.46
N CYS A 111 1.57 -2.80 0.55
CA CYS A 111 0.69 -3.20 1.64
C CYS A 111 0.27 -1.99 2.47
N ILE A 112 -1.05 -1.84 2.65
CA ILE A 112 -1.67 -0.79 3.45
C ILE A 112 -2.00 -1.23 4.88
N ILE A 113 -1.94 -2.53 5.16
CA ILE A 113 -2.20 -3.11 6.48
C ILE A 113 -0.88 -3.13 7.26
N LYS A 114 -0.94 -2.76 8.53
CA LYS A 114 0.23 -2.77 9.41
C LYS A 114 0.60 -4.20 9.81
N PRO A 115 1.89 -4.52 9.93
CA PRO A 115 2.32 -5.83 10.38
C PRO A 115 1.84 -6.10 11.82
N GLY A 116 1.58 -7.37 12.10
CA GLY A 116 1.08 -7.83 13.41
C GLY A 116 -0.44 -7.84 13.54
N PHE A 117 -1.18 -7.38 12.52
CA PHE A 117 -2.64 -7.46 12.51
C PHE A 117 -3.15 -8.84 12.10
N ASP A 118 -2.54 -9.43 11.09
CA ASP A 118 -2.87 -10.75 10.56
C ASP A 118 -1.59 -11.52 10.25
N GLN A 119 -1.35 -12.62 10.97
CA GLN A 119 -0.13 -13.40 10.86
C GLN A 119 0.00 -14.09 9.49
N ASP A 120 -1.10 -14.53 8.91
CA ASP A 120 -1.08 -15.19 7.60
C ASP A 120 -0.72 -14.19 6.50
N LEU A 121 -1.26 -12.97 6.59
CA LEU A 121 -0.89 -11.88 5.69
C LEU A 121 0.59 -11.51 5.84
N ASP A 122 1.09 -11.39 7.06
CA ASP A 122 2.50 -11.06 7.32
C ASP A 122 3.43 -12.13 6.74
N ASN A 123 3.09 -13.41 6.89
CA ASN A 123 3.83 -14.53 6.32
C ASN A 123 3.82 -14.49 4.78
N LEU A 124 2.68 -14.14 4.17
CA LEU A 124 2.57 -14.01 2.71
C LEU A 124 3.41 -12.83 2.19
N ILE A 125 3.40 -11.69 2.89
CA ILE A 125 4.21 -10.52 2.54
C ILE A 125 5.69 -10.86 2.61
N GLU A 126 6.13 -11.52 3.69
CA GLU A 126 7.53 -11.91 3.84
C GLU A 126 7.96 -12.93 2.79
N THR A 127 7.12 -13.92 2.49
CA THR A 127 7.36 -14.88 1.40
C THR A 127 7.44 -14.18 0.05
N SER A 128 6.57 -13.21 -0.22
CA SER A 128 6.59 -12.43 -1.45
C SER A 128 7.89 -11.63 -1.56
N ARG A 129 8.33 -10.99 -0.48
CA ARG A 129 9.59 -10.24 -0.43
C ARG A 129 10.79 -11.15 -0.73
N GLN A 130 10.87 -12.29 -0.06
CA GLN A 130 11.93 -13.27 -0.28
C GLN A 130 11.97 -13.78 -1.73
N ASN A 131 10.81 -13.99 -2.34
CA ASN A 131 10.73 -14.40 -3.74
C ASN A 131 11.19 -13.30 -4.71
N ILE A 132 10.90 -12.02 -4.42
CA ILE A 132 11.39 -10.88 -5.20
C ILE A 132 12.91 -10.78 -5.08
N ASP A 133 13.46 -10.86 -3.87
CA ASP A 133 14.91 -10.81 -3.62
C ASP A 133 15.61 -11.97 -4.33
N LEU A 134 15.05 -13.18 -4.27
CA LEU A 134 15.55 -14.35 -4.97
C LEU A 134 15.51 -14.15 -6.50
N PHE A 135 14.42 -13.59 -7.04
CA PHE A 135 14.32 -13.29 -8.46
C PHE A 135 15.39 -12.31 -8.93
N HIS A 136 15.63 -11.25 -8.16
CA HIS A 136 16.70 -10.29 -8.44
C HIS A 136 18.10 -10.91 -8.34
N TYR A 137 18.32 -11.77 -7.36
CA TYR A 137 19.57 -12.52 -7.23
C TYR A 137 19.82 -13.40 -8.46
N ILE A 138 18.82 -14.16 -8.91
CA ILE A 138 18.89 -14.98 -10.11
C ILE A 138 19.18 -14.12 -11.33
N TYR A 139 18.41 -13.02 -11.50
CA TYR A 139 18.64 -12.08 -12.62
C TYR A 139 20.08 -11.58 -12.67
N THR A 140 20.61 -11.11 -11.55
CA THR A 140 21.99 -10.57 -11.46
C THR A 140 23.01 -11.66 -11.77
N THR A 141 22.85 -12.85 -11.17
CA THR A 141 23.78 -13.98 -11.38
C THR A 141 23.80 -14.43 -12.84
N LEU A 142 22.64 -14.55 -13.49
CA LEU A 142 22.55 -14.93 -14.89
C LEU A 142 23.12 -13.85 -15.81
N ASN A 143 22.87 -12.58 -15.51
CA ASN A 143 23.39 -11.47 -16.28
C ASN A 143 24.93 -11.41 -16.23
N ASP A 144 25.50 -11.56 -15.04
CA ASP A 144 26.95 -11.59 -14.82
C ASP A 144 27.62 -12.80 -15.47
N SER A 145 26.96 -13.96 -15.44
CA SER A 145 27.45 -15.18 -16.06
C SER A 145 27.55 -15.06 -17.59
N VAL A 146 26.53 -14.47 -18.21
CA VAL A 146 26.55 -14.21 -19.66
C VAL A 146 27.57 -13.15 -20.02
N LYS A 147 27.70 -12.08 -19.21
CA LYS A 147 28.66 -11.01 -19.39
C LYS A 147 30.10 -11.54 -19.41
N LYS A 148 30.44 -12.45 -18.51
CA LYS A 148 31.81 -13.06 -18.46
C LYS A 148 32.13 -13.88 -19.70
N GLN A 149 31.16 -14.41 -20.41
CA GLN A 149 31.34 -15.28 -21.58
C GLN A 149 31.21 -14.53 -22.91
N ASP A 150 30.42 -13.47 -22.96
CA ASP A 150 30.24 -12.64 -24.14
C ASP A 150 31.41 -11.63 -24.19
N LYS A 151 32.47 -11.97 -24.93
CA LYS A 151 33.74 -11.16 -25.09
C LYS A 151 33.52 -9.74 -25.67
N LYS A 152 32.29 -9.28 -25.79
CA LYS A 152 31.99 -7.90 -26.21
C LYS A 152 32.06 -6.95 -25.02
N GLU A 153 33.11 -6.20 -24.92
CA GLU A 153 33.26 -5.08 -24.01
C GLU A 153 32.30 -3.94 -24.41
N GLY A 154 31.18 -3.89 -23.75
CA GLY A 154 30.24 -2.77 -23.81
C GLY A 154 29.71 -2.46 -22.41
N THR A 155 29.89 -1.24 -21.97
CA THR A 155 29.75 -0.84 -20.56
C THR A 155 28.33 -0.81 -19.99
N ASN A 156 27.26 -1.07 -20.77
CA ASN A 156 25.87 -1.04 -20.28
C ASN A 156 24.91 -1.96 -21.05
N ILE A 157 25.33 -3.20 -21.34
CA ILE A 157 24.48 -4.14 -22.06
C ILE A 157 23.78 -5.05 -21.04
N GLU A 158 22.45 -4.96 -20.94
CA GLU A 158 21.65 -5.97 -20.28
C GLU A 158 21.60 -7.23 -21.14
N TYR A 159 22.18 -8.31 -20.64
CA TYR A 159 22.26 -9.59 -21.33
C TYR A 159 20.98 -10.42 -21.12
N VAL A 160 20.41 -10.34 -19.91
CA VAL A 160 19.14 -10.92 -19.53
C VAL A 160 18.18 -9.76 -19.25
N LYS A 161 16.96 -9.81 -19.75
CA LYS A 161 15.94 -8.78 -19.54
C LYS A 161 14.81 -9.29 -18.67
N ILE A 162 14.32 -8.44 -17.78
CA ILE A 162 13.09 -8.68 -17.05
C ILE A 162 11.92 -8.29 -17.97
N HIS A 163 10.98 -9.21 -18.16
CA HIS A 163 9.78 -8.99 -18.96
C HIS A 163 8.55 -9.29 -18.11
N THR A 164 7.66 -8.32 -17.99
CA THR A 164 6.43 -8.44 -17.21
C THR A 164 5.22 -8.29 -18.13
N THR A 165 4.30 -9.24 -18.04
CA THR A 165 3.02 -9.20 -18.74
C THR A 165 1.88 -9.44 -17.76
N GLU A 166 0.71 -8.86 -18.05
CA GLU A 166 -0.49 -9.06 -17.22
C GLU A 166 -0.95 -10.53 -17.16
N LYS A 167 -0.71 -11.30 -18.24
CA LYS A 167 -1.18 -12.69 -18.34
C LYS A 167 -0.22 -13.72 -17.74
N SER A 168 1.09 -13.52 -17.89
CA SER A 168 2.11 -14.52 -17.51
C SER A 168 3.00 -14.08 -16.34
N GLY A 169 2.74 -12.89 -15.78
CA GLY A 169 3.56 -12.33 -14.71
C GLY A 169 4.94 -11.91 -15.19
N THR A 170 5.90 -11.92 -14.26
CA THR A 170 7.28 -11.52 -14.51
C THR A 170 8.13 -12.73 -14.92
N SER A 171 8.92 -12.56 -15.97
CA SER A 171 9.81 -13.58 -16.53
C SER A 171 11.15 -12.99 -16.91
N LEU A 172 12.19 -13.85 -17.00
CA LEU A 172 13.49 -13.48 -17.52
C LEU A 172 13.58 -13.88 -19.00
N GLN A 173 14.00 -12.96 -19.85
CA GLN A 173 14.15 -13.18 -21.28
C GLN A 173 15.61 -13.03 -21.71
N ILE A 174 16.04 -13.92 -22.58
CA ILE A 174 17.39 -13.94 -23.14
C ILE A 174 17.33 -14.29 -24.63
N THR A 175 18.22 -13.71 -25.43
CA THR A 175 18.33 -14.06 -26.85
C THR A 175 18.80 -15.50 -27.03
N LYS A 176 18.38 -16.18 -28.11
CA LYS A 176 18.72 -17.58 -28.39
C LYS A 176 20.22 -17.85 -28.33
N LYS A 177 21.05 -16.96 -28.90
CA LYS A 177 22.52 -17.05 -28.89
C LYS A 177 23.08 -17.05 -27.47
N ARG A 178 22.64 -16.09 -26.64
CA ARG A 178 23.10 -15.97 -25.24
C ARG A 178 22.55 -17.09 -24.36
N GLY A 179 21.36 -17.59 -24.68
CA GLY A 179 20.75 -18.74 -24.01
C GLY A 179 21.56 -20.04 -24.20
N LEU A 180 22.18 -20.23 -25.37
CA LEU A 180 23.09 -21.35 -25.61
C LEU A 180 24.38 -21.23 -24.79
N LEU A 181 24.97 -20.02 -24.72
CA LEU A 181 26.12 -19.74 -23.87
C LEU A 181 25.80 -20.02 -22.38
N LEU A 182 24.64 -19.56 -21.93
CA LEU A 182 24.20 -19.78 -20.56
C LEU A 182 23.99 -21.27 -20.25
N LYS A 183 23.38 -22.03 -21.16
CA LYS A 183 23.21 -23.48 -21.00
C LYS A 183 24.55 -24.21 -20.90
N SER A 184 25.51 -23.89 -21.78
CA SER A 184 26.86 -24.49 -21.70
C SER A 184 27.59 -24.14 -20.41
N PHE A 185 27.41 -22.94 -19.91
CA PHE A 185 27.98 -22.48 -18.65
C PHE A 185 27.38 -23.24 -17.46
N ILE A 186 26.07 -23.30 -17.34
CA ILE A 186 25.37 -24.05 -16.28
C ILE A 186 25.77 -25.51 -16.29
N SER A 187 25.88 -26.14 -17.47
CA SER A 187 26.30 -27.53 -17.60
C SER A 187 27.77 -27.75 -17.21
N SER A 188 28.64 -26.76 -17.32
CA SER A 188 30.05 -26.84 -16.97
C SER A 188 30.36 -26.65 -15.48
N MET A 189 29.43 -25.99 -14.75
CA MET A 189 29.66 -25.60 -13.36
C MET A 189 29.19 -26.63 -12.32
N GLY A 190 28.40 -27.63 -12.75
CA GLY A 190 27.83 -28.64 -11.82
C GLY A 190 26.86 -28.03 -10.80
N ASP A 191 26.35 -28.86 -9.90
CA ASP A 191 25.32 -28.49 -8.93
C ASP A 191 25.83 -27.56 -7.80
N GLU A 192 27.15 -27.36 -7.66
CA GLU A 192 27.77 -26.55 -6.60
C GLU A 192 27.69 -25.04 -6.79
N TYR A 193 27.49 -24.54 -8.02
CA TYR A 193 27.58 -23.11 -8.30
C TYR A 193 26.41 -22.29 -7.74
N ILE A 194 25.35 -22.94 -7.30
CA ILE A 194 24.15 -22.25 -6.85
C ILE A 194 23.86 -22.64 -5.38
N SER A 195 24.85 -22.43 -4.54
CA SER A 195 24.83 -22.78 -3.12
C SER A 195 23.76 -22.05 -2.26
N GLY A 196 22.87 -21.26 -2.85
CA GLY A 196 21.78 -20.60 -2.15
C GLY A 196 20.37 -20.99 -2.64
N LEU A 197 20.27 -21.83 -3.68
CA LEU A 197 19.00 -22.23 -4.28
C LEU A 197 18.79 -23.73 -4.14
N ASN A 198 17.76 -24.16 -3.42
CA ASN A 198 17.36 -25.55 -3.37
C ASN A 198 17.10 -26.06 -4.82
N GLU A 199 17.61 -27.23 -5.18
CA GLU A 199 17.51 -27.87 -6.50
C GLU A 199 16.11 -27.85 -7.14
N THR A 200 15.09 -27.90 -6.30
CA THR A 200 13.67 -27.85 -6.73
C THR A 200 13.24 -26.51 -7.35
N ARG A 201 13.84 -25.40 -6.97
CA ARG A 201 13.44 -24.06 -7.46
C ARG A 201 14.03 -23.70 -8.82
N TRP A 202 15.16 -24.27 -9.23
CA TRP A 202 15.74 -24.06 -10.56
C TRP A 202 14.92 -24.70 -11.68
N ARG A 203 14.29 -25.83 -11.41
CA ARG A 203 13.44 -26.54 -12.39
C ARG A 203 12.18 -25.76 -12.75
N ASP A 204 11.75 -24.86 -11.86
CA ASP A 204 10.56 -24.03 -12.05
C ASP A 204 10.84 -22.73 -12.79
N ILE A 205 12.11 -22.35 -12.97
CA ILE A 205 12.50 -21.14 -13.70
C ILE A 205 12.47 -21.42 -15.20
N ARG A 206 11.48 -20.86 -15.88
CA ARG A 206 11.37 -20.93 -17.34
C ARG A 206 12.10 -19.75 -17.99
N LEU A 207 13.19 -20.03 -18.66
CA LEU A 207 13.83 -19.09 -19.56
C LEU A 207 13.11 -19.17 -20.92
N SER A 208 12.30 -18.16 -21.26
CA SER A 208 11.72 -18.07 -22.59
C SER A 208 12.69 -17.35 -23.53
N SER A 209 12.97 -17.94 -24.70
CA SER A 209 13.69 -17.21 -25.75
C SER A 209 12.77 -16.15 -26.34
N ALA A 210 13.22 -14.89 -26.43
CA ALA A 210 12.49 -13.90 -27.22
C ALA A 210 12.38 -14.41 -28.67
N SER A 211 11.14 -14.59 -29.15
CA SER A 211 10.87 -14.77 -30.57
C SER A 211 11.24 -13.46 -31.27
N ASN A 212 12.05 -13.56 -32.32
CA ASN A 212 12.32 -12.44 -33.24
C ASN A 212 11.04 -12.05 -33.96
#